data_c4063442cd476c0903a37abb853c10a6
#
_entry.id   c4063442cd476c0903a37abb853c10a6
#
_cell.length_a   1.000
_cell.length_b   1.000
_cell.length_c   1.000
_cell.angle_alpha   90.00
_cell.angle_beta   90.00
_cell.angle_gamma   90.00
#
_symmetry.space_group_name_H-M   'P 1'
#
loop_
_entity.id
_entity.type
_entity.pdbx_description
1 polymer ?
#
loop_
_entity_poly.entity_id
_entity_poly.type
_entity_poly.pdbx_seq_one_letter_code
_entity_poly.pdbx_strand_id
1 'polypeptide(L)'
;MPKITPLETGVAWVQLETTPEDWQAASPALLNTMLGQLHLIRAFEEVVLELAGEGLLHGPAHSSIGQEGGAVGSVIGLGAADAVNGSHRGHHQFLAKVINYVSPELDPAALVGPELQAVLQRTLAEILGLAQGFSSGRGGSMHLQWLEAGALGPNAIVGGGAPIATGNAWAQKHS
;
A
#
# COMPACT_ATOMS: atom_id res chain seq x y z
N MET A 1 -1.21 41.82 -16.41
CA MET A 1 -0.91 40.71 -15.50
C MET A 1 -2.19 39.91 -15.27
N PRO A 2 -2.17 38.58 -15.26
CA PRO A 2 -3.38 37.82 -14.96
C PRO A 2 -3.85 38.14 -13.54
N LYS A 3 -5.16 38.22 -13.35
CA LYS A 3 -5.78 38.45 -12.05
C LYS A 3 -5.76 37.13 -11.28
N ILE A 4 -5.04 37.10 -10.15
CA ILE A 4 -5.03 35.94 -9.22
C ILE A 4 -6.13 36.18 -8.19
N THR A 5 -7.12 35.31 -8.16
CA THR A 5 -8.16 35.31 -7.14
C THR A 5 -7.94 34.17 -6.21
N PRO A 6 -7.64 34.37 -4.91
CA PRO A 6 -7.57 33.28 -3.93
C PRO A 6 -8.93 32.58 -3.85
N LEU A 7 -8.92 31.24 -3.92
CA LEU A 7 -10.11 30.44 -3.67
C LEU A 7 -10.11 30.06 -2.19
N GLU A 8 -11.16 30.47 -1.48
CA GLU A 8 -11.42 29.92 -0.15
C GLU A 8 -11.95 28.50 -0.32
N THR A 9 -11.18 27.52 0.14
CA THR A 9 -11.66 26.14 0.19
C THR A 9 -12.64 26.04 1.34
N GLY A 10 -13.85 25.53 1.08
CA GLY A 10 -14.86 25.27 2.14
C GLY A 10 -14.47 24.14 3.10
N VAL A 11 -13.23 23.68 3.07
CA VAL A 11 -12.68 22.60 3.90
C VAL A 11 -11.69 23.23 4.87
N ALA A 12 -11.91 23.04 6.17
CA ALA A 12 -10.94 23.41 7.18
C ALA A 12 -9.70 22.50 7.10
N TRP A 13 -8.55 23.11 6.95
CA TRP A 13 -7.27 22.42 7.09
C TRP A 13 -6.97 22.23 8.57
N VAL A 14 -6.65 21.02 8.97
CA VAL A 14 -6.21 20.71 10.32
C VAL A 14 -4.82 20.10 10.26
N GLN A 15 -3.97 20.53 11.17
CA GLN A 15 -2.69 19.89 11.44
C GLN A 15 -2.86 18.97 12.64
N LEU A 16 -2.53 17.69 12.48
CA LEU A 16 -2.50 16.73 13.59
C LEU A 16 -1.07 16.64 14.10
N GLU A 17 -0.90 16.95 15.36
CA GLU A 17 0.38 16.82 16.06
C GLU A 17 0.23 15.76 17.16
N THR A 18 1.14 14.80 17.19
CA THR A 18 1.18 13.79 18.24
C THR A 18 1.96 14.30 19.43
N THR A 19 1.48 13.97 20.61
CA THR A 19 2.13 14.26 21.89
C THR A 19 2.81 13.01 22.47
N PRO A 20 3.69 13.14 23.45
CA PRO A 20 4.24 11.98 24.17
C PRO A 20 3.16 11.08 24.78
N GLU A 21 2.06 11.65 25.23
CA GLU A 21 0.92 10.95 25.81
C GLU A 21 0.21 10.08 24.79
N ASP A 22 0.05 10.54 23.54
CA ASP A 22 -0.52 9.75 22.44
C ASP A 22 0.31 8.49 22.16
N TRP A 23 1.65 8.64 22.17
CA TRP A 23 2.56 7.51 21.99
C TRP A 23 2.50 6.51 23.15
N GLN A 24 2.37 7.00 24.39
CA GLN A 24 2.23 6.15 25.59
C GLN A 24 0.90 5.42 25.62
N ALA A 25 -0.16 6.00 25.04
CA ALA A 25 -1.47 5.38 24.94
C ALA A 25 -1.54 4.29 23.85
N ALA A 26 -0.63 4.31 22.88
CA ALA A 26 -0.59 3.30 21.83
C ALA A 26 -0.13 1.94 22.37
N SER A 27 -0.81 0.87 21.96
CA SER A 27 -0.43 -0.50 22.34
C SER A 27 0.97 -0.85 21.82
N PRO A 28 1.89 -1.35 22.66
CA PRO A 28 3.20 -1.83 22.20
C PRO A 28 3.10 -2.90 21.10
N ALA A 29 2.10 -3.77 21.16
CA ALA A 29 1.86 -4.78 20.13
C ALA A 29 1.52 -4.13 18.78
N LEU A 30 0.64 -3.12 18.78
CA LEU A 30 0.32 -2.35 17.58
C LEU A 30 1.56 -1.66 16.99
N LEU A 31 2.35 -1.00 17.83
CA LEU A 31 3.56 -0.31 17.40
C LEU A 31 4.59 -1.28 16.82
N ASN A 32 4.77 -2.45 17.43
CA ASN A 32 5.64 -3.50 16.90
C ASN A 32 5.15 -4.04 15.55
N THR A 33 3.85 -4.28 15.40
CA THR A 33 3.28 -4.69 14.12
C THR A 33 3.50 -3.64 13.04
N MET A 34 3.23 -2.36 13.34
CA MET A 34 3.49 -1.26 12.41
C MET A 34 4.97 -1.18 12.02
N LEU A 35 5.88 -1.29 13.00
CA LEU A 35 7.32 -1.27 12.75
C LEU A 35 7.74 -2.44 11.85
N GLY A 36 7.24 -3.64 12.12
CA GLY A 36 7.49 -4.83 11.30
C GLY A 36 7.03 -4.62 9.85
N GLN A 37 5.83 -4.08 9.65
CA GLN A 37 5.31 -3.77 8.32
C GLN A 37 6.15 -2.70 7.60
N LEU A 38 6.56 -1.63 8.28
CA LEU A 38 7.42 -0.59 7.71
C LEU A 38 8.74 -1.17 7.19
N HIS A 39 9.40 -2.00 8.00
CA HIS A 39 10.67 -2.63 7.60
C HIS A 39 10.49 -3.63 6.47
N LEU A 40 9.43 -4.43 6.51
CA LEU A 40 9.17 -5.44 5.49
C LEU A 40 8.86 -4.79 4.12
N ILE A 41 8.03 -3.74 4.10
CA ILE A 41 7.70 -3.01 2.88
C ILE A 41 8.96 -2.33 2.33
N ARG A 42 9.79 -1.72 3.18
CA ARG A 42 11.05 -1.11 2.79
C ARG A 42 11.99 -2.14 2.16
N ALA A 43 12.21 -3.27 2.82
CA ALA A 43 13.09 -4.33 2.30
C ALA A 43 12.57 -4.90 0.97
N PHE A 44 11.26 -5.06 0.83
CA PHE A 44 10.65 -5.49 -0.44
C PHE A 44 10.94 -4.50 -1.58
N GLU A 45 10.77 -3.20 -1.32
CA GLU A 45 11.03 -2.16 -2.32
C GLU A 45 12.52 -2.08 -2.71
N GLU A 46 13.42 -2.29 -1.76
CA GLU A 46 14.87 -2.34 -2.02
C GLU A 46 15.21 -3.50 -2.97
N VAL A 47 14.61 -4.68 -2.75
CA VAL A 47 14.75 -5.83 -3.67
C VAL A 47 14.17 -5.51 -5.05
N VAL A 48 13.02 -4.84 -5.14
CA VAL A 48 12.44 -4.43 -6.42
C VAL A 48 13.39 -3.50 -7.18
N LEU A 49 14.04 -2.55 -6.50
CA LEU A 49 15.00 -1.64 -7.13
C LEU A 49 16.28 -2.35 -7.55
N GLU A 50 16.77 -3.30 -6.77
CA GLU A 50 17.91 -4.13 -7.13
C GLU A 50 17.65 -4.91 -8.42
N LEU A 51 16.53 -5.63 -8.49
CA LEU A 51 16.12 -6.39 -9.66
C LEU A 51 15.85 -5.49 -10.89
N ALA A 52 15.34 -4.29 -10.67
CA ALA A 52 15.21 -3.29 -11.74
C ALA A 52 16.58 -2.84 -12.26
N GLY A 53 17.55 -2.64 -11.37
CA GLY A 53 18.93 -2.30 -11.72
C GLY A 53 19.63 -3.40 -12.52
N GLU A 54 19.29 -4.65 -12.27
CA GLU A 54 19.76 -5.82 -13.03
C GLU A 54 19.05 -6.02 -14.39
N GLY A 55 18.04 -5.19 -14.68
CA GLY A 55 17.29 -5.27 -15.94
C GLY A 55 16.26 -6.41 -15.99
N LEU A 56 15.88 -6.97 -14.85
CA LEU A 56 14.93 -8.08 -14.75
C LEU A 56 13.47 -7.62 -14.79
N LEU A 57 13.20 -6.31 -14.62
CA LEU A 57 11.85 -5.75 -14.73
C LEU A 57 11.58 -5.28 -16.16
N HIS A 58 10.41 -5.65 -16.67
CA HIS A 58 9.92 -5.17 -17.94
C HIS A 58 9.00 -3.95 -17.72
N GLY A 59 9.44 -2.78 -18.16
CA GLY A 59 8.72 -1.52 -17.99
C GLY A 59 9.12 -0.75 -16.71
N PRO A 60 8.44 0.36 -16.41
CA PRO A 60 8.79 1.20 -15.27
C PRO A 60 8.40 0.58 -13.94
N ALA A 61 9.36 0.48 -13.01
CA ALA A 61 9.08 0.22 -11.61
C ALA A 61 8.94 1.57 -10.88
N HIS A 62 7.77 1.81 -10.32
CA HIS A 62 7.52 3.01 -9.53
C HIS A 62 7.65 2.67 -8.03
N SER A 63 8.90 2.69 -7.54
CA SER A 63 9.17 2.47 -6.12
C SER A 63 8.42 3.46 -5.23
N SER A 64 7.97 2.96 -4.10
CA SER A 64 7.28 3.72 -3.06
C SER A 64 8.14 3.92 -1.80
N ILE A 65 9.45 3.76 -1.89
CA ILE A 65 10.38 4.01 -0.78
C ILE A 65 10.14 5.42 -0.20
N GLY A 66 10.00 5.49 1.13
CA GLY A 66 9.70 6.70 1.87
C GLY A 66 8.22 6.96 2.10
N GLN A 67 7.32 6.15 1.54
CA GLN A 67 5.86 6.28 1.70
C GLN A 67 5.25 5.20 2.60
N GLU A 68 6.07 4.32 3.18
CA GLU A 68 5.64 3.18 3.98
C GLU A 68 4.77 3.61 5.18
N GLY A 69 5.19 4.70 5.86
CA GLY A 69 4.47 5.23 7.02
C GLY A 69 3.04 5.65 6.70
N GLY A 70 2.83 6.29 5.54
CA GLY A 70 1.51 6.67 5.07
C GLY A 70 0.62 5.46 4.79
N ALA A 71 1.17 4.41 4.18
CA ALA A 71 0.43 3.19 3.89
C ALA A 71 0.09 2.42 5.16
N VAL A 72 1.09 2.11 6.00
CA VAL A 72 0.88 1.36 7.24
C VAL A 72 -0.09 2.09 8.17
N GLY A 73 0.11 3.41 8.38
CA GLY A 73 -0.76 4.20 9.25
C GLY A 73 -2.20 4.28 8.75
N SER A 74 -2.43 4.31 7.44
CA SER A 74 -3.80 4.37 6.89
C SER A 74 -4.50 3.01 6.83
N VAL A 75 -3.75 1.91 6.82
CA VAL A 75 -4.30 0.56 6.60
C VAL A 75 -4.40 -0.28 7.87
N ILE A 76 -3.56 -0.01 8.88
CA ILE A 76 -3.41 -0.88 10.05
C ILE A 76 -4.74 -1.09 10.83
N GLY A 77 -5.64 -0.12 10.81
CA GLY A 77 -6.96 -0.21 11.45
C GLY A 77 -8.06 -0.80 10.56
N LEU A 78 -7.75 -1.18 9.32
CA LEU A 78 -8.75 -1.69 8.38
C LEU A 78 -8.95 -3.20 8.55
N GLY A 79 -10.21 -3.63 8.49
CA GLY A 79 -10.60 -5.04 8.48
C GLY A 79 -10.48 -5.71 7.12
N ALA A 80 -10.80 -7.00 7.06
CA ALA A 80 -10.78 -7.78 5.82
C ALA A 80 -11.81 -7.30 4.79
N ALA A 81 -12.95 -6.75 5.25
CA ALA A 81 -14.02 -6.24 4.37
C ALA A 81 -13.72 -4.84 3.80
N ASP A 82 -12.76 -4.12 4.39
CA ASP A 82 -12.40 -2.80 3.90
C ASP A 82 -11.52 -2.90 2.66
N ALA A 83 -11.73 -1.99 1.73
CA ALA A 83 -11.02 -1.98 0.46
C ALA A 83 -10.10 -0.77 0.31
N VAL A 84 -8.96 -0.99 -0.32
CA VAL A 84 -7.94 0.03 -0.57
C VAL A 84 -7.59 0.05 -2.06
N ASN A 85 -7.54 1.23 -2.65
CA ASN A 85 -6.91 1.46 -3.94
C ASN A 85 -5.71 2.40 -3.80
N GLY A 86 -4.86 2.45 -4.83
CA GLY A 86 -3.63 3.22 -4.79
C GLY A 86 -3.38 4.06 -6.03
N SER A 87 -2.30 4.83 -5.97
CA SER A 87 -1.74 5.54 -7.13
C SER A 87 -0.80 4.64 -7.93
N HIS A 88 -0.16 5.18 -8.98
CA HIS A 88 0.88 4.47 -9.75
C HIS A 88 2.08 3.99 -8.90
N ARG A 89 2.35 4.63 -7.75
CA ARG A 89 3.31 4.18 -6.73
C ARG A 89 2.58 3.41 -5.62
N GLY A 90 1.92 2.32 -5.98
CA GLY A 90 0.97 1.63 -5.11
C GLY A 90 1.51 0.40 -4.38
N HIS A 91 2.80 0.06 -4.49
CA HIS A 91 3.36 -1.12 -3.84
C HIS A 91 3.14 -1.11 -2.32
N HIS A 92 3.46 0.00 -1.66
CA HIS A 92 3.34 0.15 -0.21
C HIS A 92 1.88 0.00 0.28
N GLN A 93 0.92 0.57 -0.46
CA GLN A 93 -0.51 0.46 -0.11
C GLN A 93 -1.02 -0.97 -0.31
N PHE A 94 -0.65 -1.60 -1.43
CA PHE A 94 -0.96 -3.00 -1.69
C PHE A 94 -0.35 -3.90 -0.62
N LEU A 95 0.96 -3.77 -0.37
CA LEU A 95 1.68 -4.57 0.63
C LEU A 95 1.10 -4.38 2.03
N ALA A 96 0.87 -3.14 2.49
CA ALA A 96 0.28 -2.90 3.80
C ALA A 96 -1.06 -3.62 3.93
N LYS A 97 -1.92 -3.56 2.90
CA LYS A 97 -3.24 -4.21 2.94
C LYS A 97 -3.15 -5.73 2.95
N VAL A 98 -2.30 -6.31 2.10
CA VAL A 98 -2.19 -7.78 2.04
C VAL A 98 -1.43 -8.36 3.23
N ILE A 99 -0.42 -7.67 3.77
CA ILE A 99 0.25 -8.06 5.01
C ILE A 99 -0.76 -8.04 6.16
N ASN A 100 -1.55 -6.98 6.28
CA ASN A 100 -2.57 -6.87 7.33
C ASN A 100 -3.65 -7.96 7.21
N TYR A 101 -3.94 -8.43 6.00
CA TYR A 101 -4.89 -9.50 5.73
C TYR A 101 -4.35 -10.88 6.14
N VAL A 102 -3.08 -11.22 5.81
CA VAL A 102 -2.51 -12.54 6.05
C VAL A 102 -1.74 -12.66 7.37
N SER A 103 -1.27 -11.55 7.92
CA SER A 103 -0.46 -11.50 9.14
C SER A 103 -0.76 -10.23 9.94
N PRO A 104 -1.98 -10.12 10.51
CA PRO A 104 -2.42 -8.90 11.20
C PRO A 104 -1.59 -8.59 12.47
N GLU A 105 -0.90 -9.57 13.03
CA GLU A 105 -0.03 -9.45 14.20
C GLU A 105 1.42 -9.77 13.82
N LEU A 106 1.98 -8.99 12.89
CA LEU A 106 3.35 -9.18 12.44
C LEU A 106 4.34 -8.84 13.56
N ASP A 107 5.11 -9.84 14.00
CA ASP A 107 6.22 -9.64 14.94
C ASP A 107 7.52 -9.34 14.15
N PRO A 108 8.12 -8.15 14.30
CA PRO A 108 9.36 -7.78 13.61
C PRO A 108 10.57 -8.64 13.99
N ALA A 109 10.53 -9.33 15.13
CA ALA A 109 11.60 -10.21 15.60
C ALA A 109 11.44 -11.66 15.11
N ALA A 110 10.26 -12.01 14.58
CA ALA A 110 9.99 -13.35 14.09
C ALA A 110 10.39 -13.52 12.61
N LEU A 111 10.62 -14.75 12.20
CA LEU A 111 10.75 -15.08 10.79
C LEU A 111 9.41 -14.90 10.08
N VAL A 112 9.47 -14.42 8.84
CA VAL A 112 8.28 -14.31 7.98
C VAL A 112 7.64 -15.67 7.79
N GLY A 113 6.37 -15.79 8.19
CA GLY A 113 5.62 -17.04 8.06
C GLY A 113 5.40 -17.45 6.60
N PRO A 114 5.12 -18.73 6.33
CA PRO A 114 5.05 -19.25 4.96
C PRO A 114 3.94 -18.61 4.12
N GLU A 115 2.82 -18.26 4.71
CA GLU A 115 1.72 -17.60 4.01
C GLU A 115 2.11 -16.19 3.56
N LEU A 116 2.69 -15.40 4.46
CA LEU A 116 3.17 -14.06 4.12
C LEU A 116 4.32 -14.14 3.11
N GLN A 117 5.24 -15.09 3.26
CA GLN A 117 6.30 -15.31 2.28
C GLN A 117 5.74 -15.62 0.89
N ALA A 118 4.72 -16.47 0.78
CA ALA A 118 4.06 -16.79 -0.48
C ALA A 118 3.41 -15.54 -1.12
N VAL A 119 2.79 -14.69 -0.31
CA VAL A 119 2.20 -13.41 -0.79
C VAL A 119 3.27 -12.48 -1.31
N LEU A 120 4.39 -12.31 -0.60
CA LEU A 120 5.51 -11.47 -1.05
C LEU A 120 6.11 -11.99 -2.36
N GLN A 121 6.34 -13.29 -2.47
CA GLN A 121 6.84 -13.94 -3.69
C GLN A 121 5.88 -13.73 -4.86
N ARG A 122 4.57 -13.89 -4.62
CA ARG A 122 3.54 -13.68 -5.63
C ARG A 122 3.44 -12.23 -6.07
N THR A 123 3.62 -11.28 -5.14
CA THR A 123 3.67 -9.85 -5.45
C THR A 123 4.89 -9.54 -6.33
N LEU A 124 6.05 -10.06 -5.96
CA LEU A 124 7.26 -9.88 -6.75
C LEU A 124 7.15 -10.51 -8.14
N ALA A 125 6.56 -11.71 -8.23
CA ALA A 125 6.28 -12.37 -9.51
C ALA A 125 5.39 -11.52 -10.42
N GLU A 126 4.36 -10.84 -9.87
CA GLU A 126 3.52 -9.94 -10.65
C GLU A 126 4.32 -8.74 -11.18
N ILE A 127 5.18 -8.13 -10.34
CA ILE A 127 6.03 -7.00 -10.73
C ILE A 127 7.02 -7.41 -11.82
N LEU A 128 7.55 -8.63 -11.75
CA LEU A 128 8.48 -9.19 -12.75
C LEU A 128 7.78 -9.68 -14.04
N GLY A 129 6.46 -9.64 -14.11
CA GLY A 129 5.70 -10.13 -15.27
C GLY A 129 5.62 -11.65 -15.37
N LEU A 130 5.78 -12.37 -14.25
CA LEU A 130 5.76 -13.84 -14.22
C LEU A 130 4.33 -14.38 -14.03
N ALA A 131 4.07 -15.56 -14.62
CA ALA A 131 2.77 -16.21 -14.58
C ALA A 131 2.26 -16.56 -13.17
N GLN A 132 3.17 -16.62 -12.18
CA GLN A 132 2.87 -16.89 -10.78
C GLN A 132 2.27 -15.68 -10.03
N GLY A 133 2.29 -14.49 -10.64
CA GLY A 133 1.72 -13.26 -10.07
C GLY A 133 0.19 -13.31 -9.90
N PHE A 134 -0.37 -12.31 -9.24
CA PHE A 134 -1.81 -12.20 -8.94
C PHE A 134 -2.68 -12.13 -10.22
N SER A 135 -2.19 -11.45 -11.25
CA SER A 135 -2.84 -11.30 -12.56
C SER A 135 -2.04 -12.01 -13.66
N SER A 136 -1.32 -13.07 -13.29
CA SER A 136 -0.44 -13.84 -14.19
C SER A 136 0.61 -12.96 -14.89
N GLY A 137 1.17 -12.00 -14.14
CA GLY A 137 2.21 -11.09 -14.61
C GLY A 137 1.73 -9.99 -15.57
N ARG A 138 0.43 -9.81 -15.76
CA ARG A 138 -0.14 -8.82 -16.70
C ARG A 138 -0.32 -7.44 -16.10
N GLY A 139 -0.38 -7.35 -14.77
CA GLY A 139 -0.54 -6.09 -14.04
C GLY A 139 0.78 -5.35 -13.86
N GLY A 140 1.86 -6.07 -13.64
CA GLY A 140 3.17 -5.50 -13.36
C GLY A 140 3.16 -4.60 -12.13
N SER A 141 4.09 -3.65 -12.08
CA SER A 141 4.30 -2.74 -10.94
C SER A 141 3.07 -1.84 -10.62
N MET A 142 2.29 -1.46 -11.63
CA MET A 142 1.25 -0.43 -11.46
C MET A 142 -0.17 -0.96 -11.32
N HIS A 143 -0.38 -2.29 -11.32
CA HIS A 143 -1.72 -2.90 -11.27
C HIS A 143 -1.76 -4.15 -10.37
N LEU A 144 -1.07 -4.08 -9.22
CA LEU A 144 -1.13 -5.10 -8.20
C LEU A 144 -2.53 -5.19 -7.61
N GLN A 145 -3.17 -6.34 -7.70
CA GLN A 145 -4.55 -6.51 -7.26
C GLN A 145 -4.77 -7.88 -6.60
N TRP A 146 -5.46 -7.88 -5.46
CA TRP A 146 -5.95 -9.07 -4.79
C TRP A 146 -7.28 -8.76 -4.10
N LEU A 147 -8.38 -9.10 -4.77
CA LEU A 147 -9.73 -8.68 -4.35
C LEU A 147 -10.14 -9.28 -3.01
N GLU A 148 -9.77 -10.54 -2.75
CA GLU A 148 -10.11 -11.23 -1.49
C GLU A 148 -9.47 -10.54 -0.27
N ALA A 149 -8.31 -9.92 -0.45
CA ALA A 149 -7.67 -9.12 0.58
C ALA A 149 -8.18 -7.67 0.64
N GLY A 150 -9.12 -7.27 -0.21
CA GLY A 150 -9.58 -5.88 -0.32
C GLY A 150 -8.55 -4.94 -0.98
N ALA A 151 -7.52 -5.48 -1.62
CA ALA A 151 -6.55 -4.69 -2.38
C ALA A 151 -7.05 -4.52 -3.82
N LEU A 152 -7.74 -3.40 -4.10
CA LEU A 152 -8.40 -3.13 -5.38
C LEU A 152 -7.44 -2.65 -6.47
N GLY A 153 -6.20 -2.42 -6.10
CA GLY A 153 -5.11 -2.12 -7.02
C GLY A 153 -4.79 -0.63 -7.20
N PRO A 154 -3.52 -0.36 -7.54
CA PRO A 154 -3.06 0.93 -7.98
C PRO A 154 -3.51 1.23 -9.42
N ASN A 155 -3.32 2.47 -9.85
CA ASN A 155 -3.70 2.93 -11.17
C ASN A 155 -2.56 3.74 -11.80
N ALA A 156 -2.19 3.40 -13.04
CA ALA A 156 -1.16 4.09 -13.79
C ALA A 156 -1.52 5.56 -14.14
N ILE A 157 -2.81 5.90 -14.14
CA ILE A 157 -3.27 7.27 -14.40
C ILE A 157 -3.15 8.09 -13.12
N VAL A 158 -2.19 8.99 -13.10
CA VAL A 158 -1.94 9.88 -11.95
C VAL A 158 -3.17 10.73 -11.67
N GLY A 159 -3.67 10.69 -10.42
CA GLY A 159 -4.93 11.33 -10.03
C GLY A 159 -6.19 10.50 -10.31
N GLY A 160 -6.12 9.44 -11.12
CA GLY A 160 -7.26 8.56 -11.42
C GLY A 160 -7.77 7.72 -10.24
N GLY A 161 -6.97 7.60 -9.19
CA GLY A 161 -7.37 6.86 -7.99
C GLY A 161 -8.58 7.43 -7.26
N ALA A 162 -8.74 8.75 -7.23
CA ALA A 162 -9.85 9.40 -6.53
C ALA A 162 -11.24 9.07 -7.13
N PRO A 163 -11.48 9.25 -8.44
CA PRO A 163 -12.78 8.86 -9.02
C PRO A 163 -13.02 7.34 -8.97
N ILE A 164 -11.97 6.51 -9.06
CA ILE A 164 -12.08 5.05 -8.90
C ILE A 164 -12.52 4.72 -7.46
N ALA A 165 -11.88 5.31 -6.44
CA ALA A 165 -12.27 5.13 -5.05
C ALA A 165 -13.73 5.54 -4.80
N THR A 166 -14.17 6.65 -5.38
CA THR A 166 -15.55 7.12 -5.30
C THR A 166 -16.53 6.09 -5.89
N GLY A 167 -16.20 5.51 -7.05
CA GLY A 167 -17.00 4.45 -7.68
C GLY A 167 -17.07 3.19 -6.83
N ASN A 168 -15.94 2.76 -6.27
CA ASN A 168 -15.87 1.61 -5.37
C ASN A 168 -16.69 1.84 -4.09
N ALA A 169 -16.56 3.01 -3.46
CA ALA A 169 -17.34 3.35 -2.27
C ALA A 169 -18.85 3.40 -2.56
N TRP A 170 -19.23 3.92 -3.73
CA TRP A 170 -20.63 3.93 -4.16
C TRP A 170 -21.16 2.51 -4.36
N ALA A 171 -20.40 1.64 -5.02
CA ALA A 171 -20.76 0.24 -5.22
C ALA A 171 -20.94 -0.50 -3.88
N GLN A 172 -19.99 -0.36 -2.94
CA GLN A 172 -20.09 -0.98 -1.62
C GLN A 172 -21.30 -0.47 -0.80
N LYS A 173 -21.69 0.78 -0.99
CA LYS A 173 -22.86 1.34 -0.32
C LYS A 173 -24.19 0.78 -0.84
N HIS A 174 -24.24 0.31 -2.09
CA HIS A 174 -25.45 -0.08 -2.80
C HIS A 174 -25.51 -1.57 -3.14
N SER A 175 -24.49 -2.37 -2.78
CA SER A 175 -24.51 -3.84 -2.84
C SER A 175 -25.02 -4.43 -1.53
#